data_058662e2555e1f845c8b5e9e24100404
#
_entry.id   058662e2555e1f845c8b5e9e24100404
#
_cell.length_a   1.000
_cell.length_b   1.000
_cell.length_c   1.000
_cell.angle_alpha   90.00
_cell.angle_beta   90.00
_cell.angle_gamma   90.00
#
_symmetry.space_group_name_H-M   'P 1'
#
loop_
_entity.id
_entity.type
_entity.pdbx_description
1 polymer ?
#
loop_
_entity_poly.entity_id
_entity_poly.type
_entity_poly.pdbx_seq_one_letter_code
_entity_poly.pdbx_strand_id
1 'polypeptide(L)'
;TLNEGDYDIIINTDLSHNFTKKYFFKKIEKNYNAFAYTSILKHKKIKNNQATQVFTKNGPFAFLPISNNETSLVYSFNGPIKLSKNKFIELTNKYNKRLEILKISEINYFPLKSSNLRSYYHKNILAFGDMLHRIHPLAGQGYNMTLRDVKTLIRIIKSKIELGLPIDQSI
;
A
#
# COMPACT_ATOMS: atom_id res chain seq x y z
N THR A 1 -13.73 24.23 -4.73
CA THR A 1 -14.20 23.51 -3.51
C THR A 1 -15.33 22.58 -3.92
N LEU A 2 -15.18 21.27 -3.67
CA LEU A 2 -16.25 20.28 -3.87
C LEU A 2 -17.38 20.56 -2.89
N ASN A 3 -18.59 20.81 -3.40
CA ASN A 3 -19.80 20.88 -2.58
C ASN A 3 -20.44 19.48 -2.51
N GLU A 4 -20.81 19.04 -1.31
CA GLU A 4 -21.40 17.71 -1.08
C GLU A 4 -22.71 17.50 -1.84
N GLY A 5 -23.46 18.57 -2.16
CA GLY A 5 -24.75 18.50 -2.84
C GLY A 5 -24.70 18.43 -4.37
N ASP A 6 -23.51 18.57 -4.98
CA ASP A 6 -23.38 18.66 -6.44
C ASP A 6 -23.24 17.27 -7.11
N TYR A 7 -23.14 16.18 -6.31
CA TYR A 7 -22.85 14.83 -6.79
C TYR A 7 -23.72 13.79 -6.07
N ASP A 8 -24.15 12.76 -6.79
CA ASP A 8 -24.85 11.61 -6.19
C ASP A 8 -23.95 10.81 -5.26
N ILE A 9 -22.67 10.64 -5.64
CA ILE A 9 -21.65 9.97 -4.82
C ILE A 9 -20.29 10.66 -4.98
N ILE A 10 -19.58 10.80 -3.88
CA ILE A 10 -18.19 11.26 -3.80
C ILE A 10 -17.32 10.13 -3.27
N ILE A 11 -16.36 9.67 -4.07
CA ILE A 11 -15.40 8.65 -3.65
C ILE A 11 -14.14 9.35 -3.11
N ASN A 12 -13.93 9.25 -1.80
CA ASN A 12 -12.77 9.85 -1.13
C ASN A 12 -11.69 8.79 -0.89
N THR A 13 -10.54 8.97 -1.53
CA THR A 13 -9.35 8.10 -1.37
C THR A 13 -8.20 8.83 -0.69
N ASP A 14 -8.32 10.13 -0.42
CA ASP A 14 -7.26 10.97 0.11
C ASP A 14 -7.32 11.05 1.64
N LEU A 15 -6.30 10.48 2.29
CA LEU A 15 -6.11 10.52 3.74
C LEU A 15 -5.93 11.94 4.30
N SER A 16 -5.48 12.89 3.49
CA SER A 16 -5.20 14.27 3.88
C SER A 16 -6.37 15.21 3.68
N HIS A 17 -7.37 14.79 2.89
CA HIS A 17 -8.52 15.61 2.52
C HIS A 17 -9.34 16.06 3.74
N ASN A 18 -9.98 17.21 3.64
CA ASN A 18 -10.83 17.75 4.71
C ASN A 18 -11.99 16.83 5.10
N PHE A 19 -12.58 16.12 4.12
CA PHE A 19 -13.61 15.12 4.39
C PHE A 19 -13.11 14.00 5.28
N THR A 20 -11.88 13.53 5.07
CA THR A 20 -11.27 12.51 5.91
C THR A 20 -11.15 12.97 7.35
N LYS A 21 -10.64 14.17 7.57
CA LYS A 21 -10.48 14.75 8.90
C LYS A 21 -11.81 14.99 9.60
N LYS A 22 -12.83 15.40 8.86
CA LYS A 22 -14.13 15.78 9.39
C LYS A 22 -15.04 14.57 9.65
N TYR A 23 -15.08 13.58 8.75
CA TYR A 23 -16.07 12.51 8.78
C TYR A 23 -15.50 11.13 9.05
N PHE A 24 -14.21 10.87 8.72
CA PHE A 24 -13.60 9.55 8.77
C PHE A 24 -12.46 9.46 9.79
N PHE A 25 -12.60 10.11 10.94
CA PHE A 25 -11.59 10.13 11.98
C PHE A 25 -11.67 8.93 12.94
N LYS A 26 -12.82 8.27 13.03
CA LYS A 26 -13.00 7.08 13.90
C LYS A 26 -12.45 5.84 13.20
N LYS A 27 -11.29 5.36 13.67
CA LYS A 27 -10.61 4.19 13.11
C LYS A 27 -10.04 3.31 14.21
N ILE A 28 -9.89 2.02 13.89
CA ILE A 28 -9.14 1.07 14.71
C ILE A 28 -7.74 1.00 14.10
N GLU A 29 -6.72 1.32 14.88
CA GLU A 29 -5.33 1.26 14.45
C GLU A 29 -4.55 0.22 15.26
N LYS A 30 -3.66 -0.51 14.57
CA LYS A 30 -2.68 -1.40 15.19
C LYS A 30 -1.29 -1.04 14.67
N ASN A 31 -0.39 -0.71 15.59
CA ASN A 31 1.03 -0.54 15.26
C ASN A 31 1.72 -1.91 15.36
N TYR A 32 2.44 -2.31 14.31
CA TYR A 32 3.16 -3.58 14.30
C TYR A 32 4.57 -3.50 14.90
N ASN A 33 5.03 -2.31 15.30
CA ASN A 33 6.42 -2.05 15.70
C ASN A 33 7.42 -2.59 14.67
N ALA A 34 7.11 -2.34 13.42
CA ALA A 34 7.85 -2.80 12.26
C ALA A 34 7.93 -1.68 11.21
N PHE A 35 8.90 -1.80 10.30
CA PHE A 35 9.13 -0.84 9.23
C PHE A 35 9.24 -1.54 7.88
N ALA A 36 8.67 -0.97 6.83
CA ALA A 36 9.01 -1.33 5.46
C ALA A 36 10.11 -0.40 4.96
N TYR A 37 11.15 -0.98 4.39
CA TYR A 37 12.23 -0.29 3.70
C TYR A 37 12.13 -0.55 2.21
N THR A 38 12.32 0.48 1.41
CA THR A 38 12.34 0.37 -0.05
C THR A 38 13.55 1.11 -0.62
N SER A 39 14.12 0.55 -1.67
CA SER A 39 15.17 1.19 -2.47
C SER A 39 15.21 0.57 -3.86
N ILE A 40 15.95 1.19 -4.77
CA ILE A 40 16.23 0.64 -6.09
C ILE A 40 17.72 0.32 -6.19
N LEU A 41 18.04 -0.91 -6.60
CA LEU A 41 19.37 -1.34 -6.96
C LEU A 41 19.58 -1.10 -8.45
N LYS A 42 20.67 -0.40 -8.81
CA LYS A 42 21.25 -0.46 -10.16
C LYS A 42 22.37 -1.50 -10.14
N HIS A 43 22.35 -2.41 -11.09
CA HIS A 43 23.28 -3.52 -11.18
C HIS A 43 23.72 -3.76 -12.63
N LYS A 44 24.79 -4.56 -12.84
CA LYS A 44 25.17 -4.96 -14.19
C LYS A 44 24.02 -5.64 -14.90
N LYS A 45 23.94 -5.46 -16.22
CA LYS A 45 22.87 -6.01 -17.04
C LYS A 45 22.87 -7.54 -16.99
N ILE A 46 21.73 -8.11 -16.62
CA ILE A 46 21.48 -9.56 -16.60
C ILE A 46 20.06 -9.84 -17.12
N LYS A 47 19.73 -11.09 -17.39
CA LYS A 47 18.32 -11.52 -17.58
C LYS A 47 17.62 -11.48 -16.23
N ASN A 48 16.94 -10.36 -15.93
CA ASN A 48 16.34 -10.07 -14.62
C ASN A 48 14.82 -10.25 -14.66
N ASN A 49 14.38 -11.49 -14.76
CA ASN A 49 12.97 -11.88 -14.87
C ASN A 49 12.45 -12.72 -13.68
N GLN A 50 13.22 -12.82 -12.60
CA GLN A 50 12.89 -13.64 -11.44
C GLN A 50 12.84 -12.77 -10.17
N ALA A 51 11.67 -12.67 -9.56
CA ALA A 51 11.52 -12.13 -8.22
C ALA A 51 12.05 -13.15 -7.19
N THR A 52 12.78 -12.65 -6.19
CA THR A 52 13.32 -13.47 -5.12
C THR A 52 12.92 -12.88 -3.77
N GLN A 53 12.47 -13.71 -2.85
CA GLN A 53 12.18 -13.31 -1.48
C GLN A 53 12.91 -14.23 -0.51
N VAL A 54 13.60 -13.62 0.45
CA VAL A 54 14.31 -14.31 1.51
C VAL A 54 13.59 -14.05 2.83
N PHE A 55 13.15 -15.10 3.51
CA PHE A 55 12.58 -14.98 4.85
C PHE A 55 13.73 -14.91 5.87
N THR A 56 13.95 -13.71 6.40
CA THR A 56 14.96 -13.47 7.43
C THR A 56 14.34 -13.61 8.83
N LYS A 57 15.19 -13.71 9.88
CA LYS A 57 14.75 -13.71 11.28
C LYS A 57 13.86 -12.49 11.62
N ASN A 58 14.10 -11.35 10.95
CA ASN A 58 13.39 -10.09 11.22
C ASN A 58 12.35 -9.74 10.15
N GLY A 59 12.02 -10.68 9.27
CA GLY A 59 10.98 -10.50 8.25
C GLY A 59 11.45 -10.72 6.82
N PRO A 60 10.56 -10.63 5.83
CA PRO A 60 10.87 -10.92 4.44
C PRO A 60 11.65 -9.78 3.77
N PHE A 61 12.68 -10.17 3.03
CA PHE A 61 13.51 -9.32 2.19
C PHE A 61 13.34 -9.72 0.72
N ALA A 62 12.77 -8.85 -0.10
CA ALA A 62 12.43 -9.14 -1.47
C ALA A 62 13.28 -8.33 -2.47
N PHE A 63 13.66 -8.98 -3.56
CA PHE A 63 14.30 -8.44 -4.75
C PHE A 63 13.34 -8.60 -5.92
N LEU A 64 12.78 -7.50 -6.39
CA LEU A 64 11.73 -7.48 -7.40
C LEU A 64 12.26 -6.85 -8.69
N PRO A 65 12.34 -7.60 -9.81
CA PRO A 65 12.84 -7.09 -11.07
C PRO A 65 12.02 -5.88 -11.57
N ILE A 66 12.70 -4.81 -11.97
CA ILE A 66 12.11 -3.68 -12.70
C ILE A 66 12.53 -3.76 -14.16
N SER A 67 13.82 -3.97 -14.38
CA SER A 67 14.41 -4.07 -15.73
C SER A 67 15.65 -4.99 -15.70
N ASN A 68 16.32 -5.16 -16.82
CA ASN A 68 17.54 -5.97 -16.91
C ASN A 68 18.73 -5.42 -16.10
N ASN A 69 18.65 -4.18 -15.60
CA ASN A 69 19.70 -3.52 -14.83
C ASN A 69 19.18 -2.80 -13.57
N GLU A 70 17.88 -2.95 -13.25
CA GLU A 70 17.29 -2.38 -12.06
C GLU A 70 16.40 -3.39 -11.33
N THR A 71 16.51 -3.40 -10.00
CA THR A 71 15.74 -4.26 -9.09
C THR A 71 15.25 -3.43 -7.91
N SER A 72 13.95 -3.50 -7.63
CA SER A 72 13.38 -2.93 -6.40
C SER A 72 13.69 -3.82 -5.21
N LEU A 73 14.13 -3.21 -4.13
CA LEU A 73 14.23 -3.84 -2.81
C LEU A 73 13.04 -3.49 -1.96
N VAL A 74 12.49 -4.50 -1.29
CA VAL A 74 11.46 -4.32 -0.26
C VAL A 74 11.84 -5.17 0.93
N TYR A 75 12.02 -4.55 2.10
CA TYR A 75 12.31 -5.25 3.35
C TYR A 75 11.28 -4.89 4.41
N SER A 76 10.49 -5.85 4.84
CA SER A 76 9.60 -5.71 5.99
C SER A 76 10.36 -6.14 7.25
N PHE A 77 10.86 -5.16 7.99
CA PHE A 77 11.68 -5.38 9.16
C PHE A 77 10.84 -5.31 10.44
N ASN A 78 10.78 -6.42 11.17
CA ASN A 78 10.18 -6.50 12.50
C ASN A 78 11.20 -6.07 13.55
N GLY A 79 10.97 -4.93 14.16
CA GLY A 79 11.82 -4.37 15.21
C GLY A 79 11.35 -2.97 15.62
N PRO A 80 11.51 -2.62 16.90
CA PRO A 80 11.03 -1.35 17.45
C PRO A 80 11.89 -0.17 17.01
N ILE A 81 13.13 -0.43 16.59
CA ILE A 81 14.11 0.59 16.23
C ILE A 81 14.40 0.51 14.74
N LYS A 82 14.47 1.68 14.13
CA LYS A 82 14.82 1.87 12.74
C LYS A 82 16.21 1.35 12.40
N LEU A 83 16.35 0.65 11.28
CA LEU A 83 17.66 0.27 10.76
C LEU A 83 18.44 1.52 10.29
N SER A 84 19.73 1.55 10.58
CA SER A 84 20.63 2.50 9.95
C SER A 84 20.83 2.19 8.47
N LYS A 85 21.20 3.20 7.69
CA LYS A 85 21.51 3.04 6.26
C LYS A 85 22.58 1.98 6.03
N ASN A 86 23.65 1.98 6.84
CA ASN A 86 24.74 1.02 6.72
C ASN A 86 24.25 -0.41 6.99
N LYS A 87 23.38 -0.60 7.98
CA LYS A 87 22.83 -1.93 8.29
C LYS A 87 21.92 -2.44 7.17
N PHE A 88 21.13 -1.57 6.55
CA PHE A 88 20.31 -1.95 5.39
C PHE A 88 21.19 -2.38 4.20
N ILE A 89 22.28 -1.65 3.92
CA ILE A 89 23.24 -1.98 2.86
C ILE A 89 23.94 -3.33 3.17
N GLU A 90 24.38 -3.54 4.40
CA GLU A 90 24.97 -4.82 4.84
C GLU A 90 24.02 -5.99 4.58
N LEU A 91 22.75 -5.85 4.99
CA LEU A 91 21.74 -6.89 4.78
C LEU A 91 21.45 -7.10 3.29
N THR A 92 21.41 -6.02 2.49
CA THR A 92 21.24 -6.11 1.05
C THR A 92 22.36 -6.96 0.42
N ASN A 93 23.60 -6.69 0.76
CA ASN A 93 24.76 -7.46 0.27
C ASN A 93 24.74 -8.92 0.77
N LYS A 94 24.35 -9.14 2.03
CA LYS A 94 24.25 -10.48 2.62
C LYS A 94 23.23 -11.37 1.91
N TYR A 95 22.06 -10.81 1.57
CA TYR A 95 20.96 -11.58 0.97
C TYR A 95 20.95 -11.54 -0.55
N ASN A 96 21.70 -10.63 -1.16
CA ASN A 96 21.89 -10.61 -2.61
C ASN A 96 22.81 -11.79 -3.03
N LYS A 97 22.25 -12.70 -3.84
CA LYS A 97 22.99 -13.87 -4.35
C LYS A 97 23.32 -13.79 -5.84
N ARG A 98 22.79 -12.77 -6.54
CA ARG A 98 22.77 -12.80 -8.01
C ARG A 98 23.21 -11.51 -8.67
N LEU A 99 22.99 -10.37 -8.03
CA LEU A 99 23.15 -9.07 -8.67
C LEU A 99 24.54 -8.49 -8.37
N GLU A 100 25.27 -8.08 -9.39
CA GLU A 100 26.48 -7.27 -9.21
C GLU A 100 26.04 -5.80 -9.07
N ILE A 101 25.94 -5.35 -7.82
CA ILE A 101 25.38 -4.03 -7.46
C ILE A 101 26.37 -2.92 -7.85
N LEU A 102 25.93 -1.97 -8.62
CA LEU A 102 26.67 -0.76 -8.99
C LEU A 102 26.29 0.42 -8.09
N LYS A 103 24.98 0.53 -7.75
CA LYS A 103 24.49 1.63 -6.92
C LYS A 103 23.22 1.20 -6.17
N ILE A 104 23.10 1.65 -4.92
CA ILE A 104 21.87 1.61 -4.14
C ILE A 104 21.31 3.03 -4.10
N SER A 105 20.08 3.21 -4.55
CA SER A 105 19.41 4.51 -4.54
C SER A 105 19.02 4.94 -3.12
N GLU A 106 18.30 6.03 -2.99
CA GLU A 106 17.78 6.48 -1.71
C GLU A 106 16.99 5.37 -1.01
N ILE A 107 17.20 5.23 0.30
CA ILE A 107 16.50 4.25 1.13
C ILE A 107 15.35 4.97 1.81
N ASN A 108 14.13 4.66 1.38
CA ASN A 108 12.92 5.12 2.02
C ASN A 108 12.43 4.10 3.04
N TYR A 109 11.73 4.56 4.08
CA TYR A 109 11.16 3.69 5.09
C TYR A 109 9.81 4.22 5.57
N PHE A 110 8.94 3.29 5.92
CA PHE A 110 7.58 3.57 6.38
C PHE A 110 7.28 2.72 7.60
N PRO A 111 6.71 3.31 8.69
CA PRO A 111 6.22 2.50 9.80
C PRO A 111 5.03 1.65 9.34
N LEU A 112 5.02 0.38 9.73
CA LEU A 112 3.95 -0.55 9.39
C LEU A 112 2.84 -0.45 10.43
N LYS A 113 1.69 -0.02 9.97
CA LYS A 113 0.46 0.10 10.76
C LYS A 113 -0.69 -0.49 9.96
N SER A 114 -1.64 -1.10 10.63
CA SER A 114 -2.96 -1.31 10.04
C SER A 114 -3.94 -0.29 10.58
N SER A 115 -4.87 0.09 9.74
CA SER A 115 -6.01 0.92 10.15
C SER A 115 -7.26 0.48 9.41
N ASN A 116 -8.39 0.53 10.12
CA ASN A 116 -9.70 0.23 9.60
C ASN A 116 -10.67 1.29 10.07
N LEU A 117 -11.42 1.89 9.17
CA LEU A 117 -12.45 2.85 9.53
C LEU A 117 -13.60 2.13 10.27
N ARG A 118 -14.25 2.83 11.19
CA ARG A 118 -15.46 2.34 11.83
C ARG A 118 -16.72 2.64 11.01
N SER A 119 -16.66 3.63 10.14
CA SER A 119 -17.71 3.96 9.17
C SER A 119 -17.07 4.24 7.83
N TYR A 120 -17.63 3.69 6.76
CA TYR A 120 -17.08 3.75 5.41
C TYR A 120 -17.77 4.82 4.56
N TYR A 121 -18.90 5.33 5.03
CA TYR A 121 -19.65 6.38 4.34
C TYR A 121 -20.12 7.46 5.31
N HIS A 122 -20.33 8.64 4.77
CA HIS A 122 -21.02 9.75 5.41
C HIS A 122 -21.87 10.46 4.36
N LYS A 123 -23.21 10.42 4.49
CA LYS A 123 -24.14 10.89 3.45
C LYS A 123 -23.80 10.24 2.09
N ASN A 124 -23.42 11.04 1.08
CA ASN A 124 -23.01 10.62 -0.25
C ASN A 124 -21.48 10.49 -0.42
N ILE A 125 -20.69 10.57 0.67
CA ILE A 125 -19.23 10.43 0.63
C ILE A 125 -18.86 9.02 1.06
N LEU A 126 -18.24 8.26 0.16
CA LEU A 126 -17.70 6.91 0.39
C LEU A 126 -16.19 6.98 0.59
N ALA A 127 -15.69 6.45 1.71
CA ALA A 127 -14.27 6.19 1.91
C ALA A 127 -13.83 5.00 1.05
N PHE A 128 -12.67 5.09 0.39
CA PHE A 128 -12.24 4.04 -0.52
C PHE A 128 -10.71 3.85 -0.55
N GLY A 129 -10.25 2.66 -1.00
CA GLY A 129 -8.84 2.34 -1.10
C GLY A 129 -8.13 2.25 0.26
N ASP A 130 -6.90 2.75 0.35
CA ASP A 130 -6.09 2.74 1.59
C ASP A 130 -6.73 3.54 2.73
N MET A 131 -7.68 4.42 2.41
CA MET A 131 -8.44 5.14 3.42
C MET A 131 -9.45 4.22 4.12
N LEU A 132 -10.09 3.33 3.36
CA LEU A 132 -11.07 2.38 3.88
C LEU A 132 -10.41 1.39 4.85
N HIS A 133 -9.36 0.71 4.38
CA HIS A 133 -8.58 -0.24 5.15
C HIS A 133 -7.11 -0.25 4.72
N ARG A 134 -6.26 -0.15 5.69
CA ARG A 134 -4.82 -0.29 5.52
C ARG A 134 -4.34 -1.52 6.25
N ILE A 135 -3.87 -2.51 5.53
CA ILE A 135 -3.40 -3.78 6.09
C ILE A 135 -1.87 -3.87 6.08
N HIS A 136 -1.34 -4.85 6.81
CA HIS A 136 0.09 -5.16 6.76
C HIS A 136 0.49 -5.51 5.32
N PRO A 137 1.61 -4.99 4.78
CA PRO A 137 2.03 -5.19 3.38
C PRO A 137 2.58 -6.60 3.10
N LEU A 138 1.92 -7.63 3.62
CA LEU A 138 2.21 -9.02 3.27
C LEU A 138 1.63 -9.33 1.89
N ALA A 139 2.50 -9.74 0.97
CA ALA A 139 2.14 -10.20 -0.37
C ALA A 139 1.27 -9.24 -1.21
N GLY A 140 1.37 -7.92 -0.99
CA GLY A 140 0.62 -6.92 -1.76
C GLY A 140 -0.92 -7.00 -1.60
N GLN A 141 -1.41 -7.56 -0.51
CA GLN A 141 -2.85 -7.78 -0.29
C GLN A 141 -3.67 -6.49 -0.30
N GLY A 142 -3.12 -5.35 0.17
CA GLY A 142 -3.84 -4.07 0.16
C GLY A 142 -4.32 -3.66 -1.23
N TYR A 143 -3.43 -3.70 -2.22
CA TYR A 143 -3.79 -3.42 -3.61
C TYR A 143 -4.84 -4.38 -4.16
N ASN A 144 -4.69 -5.68 -3.89
CA ASN A 144 -5.65 -6.70 -4.33
C ASN A 144 -7.03 -6.52 -3.68
N MET A 145 -7.09 -6.08 -2.43
CA MET A 145 -8.36 -5.73 -1.76
C MET A 145 -9.03 -4.55 -2.46
N THR A 146 -8.29 -3.47 -2.69
CA THR A 146 -8.81 -2.30 -3.41
C THR A 146 -9.35 -2.66 -4.80
N LEU A 147 -8.69 -3.54 -5.55
CA LEU A 147 -9.20 -4.01 -6.84
C LEU A 147 -10.52 -4.78 -6.73
N ARG A 148 -10.68 -5.61 -5.69
CA ARG A 148 -11.95 -6.31 -5.41
C ARG A 148 -13.04 -5.32 -5.04
N ASP A 149 -12.73 -4.32 -4.24
CA ASP A 149 -13.67 -3.28 -3.84
C ASP A 149 -14.14 -2.47 -5.05
N VAL A 150 -13.22 -2.08 -5.96
CA VAL A 150 -13.55 -1.43 -7.24
C VAL A 150 -14.52 -2.29 -8.05
N LYS A 151 -14.22 -3.59 -8.21
CA LYS A 151 -15.08 -4.51 -8.95
C LYS A 151 -16.48 -4.62 -8.32
N THR A 152 -16.54 -4.67 -7.00
CA THR A 152 -17.81 -4.75 -6.26
C THR A 152 -18.59 -3.46 -6.39
N LEU A 153 -17.96 -2.31 -6.21
CA LEU A 153 -18.59 -1.00 -6.35
C LEU A 153 -19.19 -0.79 -7.75
N ILE A 154 -18.42 -1.10 -8.80
CA ILE A 154 -18.90 -1.01 -10.19
C ILE A 154 -20.13 -1.90 -10.41
N ARG A 155 -20.12 -3.13 -9.88
CA ARG A 155 -21.25 -4.05 -9.99
C ARG A 155 -22.50 -3.50 -9.32
N ILE A 156 -22.37 -2.95 -8.11
CA ILE A 156 -23.49 -2.38 -7.36
C ILE A 156 -24.05 -1.18 -8.08
N ILE A 157 -23.21 -0.23 -8.53
CA ILE A 157 -23.61 0.96 -9.27
C ILE A 157 -24.38 0.56 -10.55
N LYS A 158 -23.84 -0.38 -11.34
CA LYS A 158 -24.52 -0.86 -12.55
C LYS A 158 -25.89 -1.45 -12.24
N SER A 159 -25.98 -2.33 -11.25
CA SER A 159 -27.24 -2.95 -10.85
C SER A 159 -28.27 -1.89 -10.40
N LYS A 160 -27.87 -0.88 -9.65
CA LYS A 160 -28.78 0.20 -9.24
C LYS A 160 -29.28 1.01 -10.44
N ILE A 161 -28.40 1.35 -11.38
CA ILE A 161 -28.78 2.08 -12.61
C ILE A 161 -29.77 1.24 -13.44
N GLU A 162 -29.49 -0.05 -13.64
CA GLU A 162 -30.37 -0.97 -14.38
C GLU A 162 -31.76 -1.10 -13.75
N LEU A 163 -31.85 -1.01 -12.43
CA LEU A 163 -33.10 -1.07 -11.67
C LEU A 163 -33.78 0.30 -11.46
N GLY A 164 -33.21 1.39 -11.97
CA GLY A 164 -33.72 2.74 -11.75
C GLY A 164 -33.62 3.21 -10.28
N LEU A 165 -32.75 2.60 -9.48
CA LEU A 165 -32.56 2.93 -8.07
C LEU A 165 -31.56 4.09 -7.89
N PRO A 166 -31.71 4.92 -6.86
CA PRO A 166 -30.77 6.01 -6.60
C PRO A 166 -29.37 5.48 -6.23
N ILE A 167 -28.35 6.23 -6.64
CA ILE A 167 -26.98 6.03 -6.21
C ILE A 167 -26.78 6.84 -4.95
N ASP A 168 -26.97 6.22 -3.79
CA ASP A 168 -26.93 6.84 -2.47
C ASP A 168 -26.11 6.01 -1.45
N GLN A 169 -26.26 6.32 -0.17
CA GLN A 169 -25.56 5.63 0.94
C GLN A 169 -25.91 4.14 1.08
N SER A 170 -26.83 3.60 0.29
CA SER A 170 -27.18 2.16 0.28
C SER A 170 -26.33 1.33 -0.69
N ILE A 171 -25.24 1.91 -1.22
CA ILE A 171 -24.23 1.25 -2.06
C ILE A 171 -23.35 0.28 -1.26
#